data_f52ec56e822d4dd4a811848d3875d07f
#
_entry.id   f52ec56e822d4dd4a811848d3875d07f
#
_cell.length_a   1.000
_cell.length_b   1.000
_cell.length_c   1.000
_cell.angle_alpha   90.00
_cell.angle_beta   90.00
_cell.angle_gamma   90.00
#
_symmetry.space_group_name_H-M   'P 1'
#
loop_
_entity.id
_entity.type
_entity.pdbx_description
1 polymer ?
#
loop_
_entity_poly.entity_id
_entity_poly.type
_entity_poly.pdbx_seq_one_letter_code
_entity_poly.pdbx_strand_id
1 'polypeptide(L)'
;IASCLVGSEMCIRDRAQTERELASLNEDLVRARTQRTRTAVLAPTSGFVKGLRSSGAGWVVKPGEPILEIVPDKDEVIVEARLSPADRGYVHPGQATRVKISAYDFLRYGSVPGQVTLVAADADRDPNLADSPSYFRIQASLEQPWVGRTDNRITTGMQAELDLLLGHEPFIWYLLRPVLRIQSEAFREP
;
A
#
# COMPACT_ATOMS: atom_id res chain seq x y z
N ILE A 1 -69.01 14.47 21.99
CA ILE A 1 -67.61 14.95 21.70
C ILE A 1 -66.58 13.83 22.01
N ALA A 2 -66.79 12.96 22.98
CA ALA A 2 -65.89 11.88 23.34
C ALA A 2 -65.76 10.77 22.25
N SER A 3 -66.83 10.49 21.49
CA SER A 3 -66.84 9.46 20.44
C SER A 3 -65.96 9.80 19.22
N CYS A 4 -65.74 11.09 18.92
CA CYS A 4 -64.91 11.52 17.81
C CYS A 4 -63.42 11.40 18.09
N LEU A 5 -63.00 11.55 19.37
CA LEU A 5 -61.60 11.41 19.79
C LEU A 5 -61.11 9.98 19.73
N VAL A 6 -61.93 9.01 20.11
CA VAL A 6 -61.62 7.56 20.08
C VAL A 6 -61.35 7.06 18.65
N GLY A 7 -62.12 7.58 17.65
CA GLY A 7 -61.89 7.25 16.23
C GLY A 7 -60.55 7.80 15.69
N SER A 8 -60.18 9.01 16.10
CA SER A 8 -58.90 9.59 15.63
C SER A 8 -57.67 8.91 16.27
N GLU A 9 -57.74 8.54 17.55
CA GLU A 9 -56.67 7.81 18.20
C GLU A 9 -56.47 6.40 17.61
N MET A 10 -57.55 5.71 17.22
CA MET A 10 -57.50 4.44 16.54
C MET A 10 -56.80 4.56 15.16
N CYS A 11 -57.15 5.56 14.39
CA CYS A 11 -56.55 5.83 13.08
C CYS A 11 -55.04 6.18 13.19
N ILE A 12 -54.67 6.95 14.21
CA ILE A 12 -53.26 7.31 14.46
C ILE A 12 -52.46 6.06 14.85
N ARG A 13 -53.01 5.21 15.69
CA ARG A 13 -52.35 3.97 16.12
C ARG A 13 -52.18 2.98 14.96
N ASP A 14 -53.21 2.81 14.15
CA ASP A 14 -53.21 1.95 12.98
C ASP A 14 -52.18 2.44 11.95
N ARG A 15 -52.15 3.74 11.68
CA ARG A 15 -51.16 4.35 10.83
C ARG A 15 -49.73 4.14 11.34
N ALA A 16 -49.49 4.36 12.65
CA ALA A 16 -48.18 4.14 13.22
C ALA A 16 -47.75 2.67 13.21
N GLN A 17 -48.70 1.74 13.25
CA GLN A 17 -48.41 0.33 13.12
C GLN A 17 -48.03 -0.03 11.68
N THR A 18 -48.80 0.42 10.69
CA THR A 18 -48.50 0.18 9.27
C THR A 18 -47.21 0.84 8.82
N GLU A 19 -46.86 2.02 9.33
CA GLU A 19 -45.55 2.66 9.10
C GLU A 19 -44.39 1.82 9.67
N ARG A 20 -44.53 1.20 10.83
CA ARG A 20 -43.53 0.28 11.41
C ARG A 20 -43.39 -0.99 10.58
N GLU A 21 -44.51 -1.57 10.13
CA GLU A 21 -44.51 -2.77 9.28
C GLU A 21 -43.85 -2.46 7.91
N LEU A 22 -44.13 -1.30 7.34
CA LEU A 22 -43.44 -0.85 6.11
C LEU A 22 -41.93 -0.68 6.32
N ALA A 23 -41.51 -0.10 7.45
CA ALA A 23 -40.11 0.06 7.78
C ALA A 23 -39.41 -1.29 7.94
N SER A 24 -40.01 -2.25 8.65
CA SER A 24 -39.45 -3.58 8.82
C SER A 24 -39.35 -4.36 7.50
N LEU A 25 -40.37 -4.29 6.65
CA LEU A 25 -40.35 -4.92 5.32
C LEU A 25 -39.26 -4.30 4.41
N ASN A 26 -39.06 -3.00 4.48
CA ASN A 26 -37.98 -2.34 3.75
C ASN A 26 -36.60 -2.80 4.21
N GLU A 27 -36.40 -2.94 5.53
CA GLU A 27 -35.15 -3.50 6.05
C GLU A 27 -34.91 -4.94 5.57
N ASP A 28 -35.93 -5.77 5.59
CA ASP A 28 -35.84 -7.15 5.11
C ASP A 28 -35.55 -7.24 3.61
N LEU A 29 -36.13 -6.35 2.81
CA LEU A 29 -35.81 -6.23 1.39
C LEU A 29 -34.35 -5.81 1.17
N VAL A 30 -33.84 -4.86 1.92
CA VAL A 30 -32.44 -4.42 1.85
C VAL A 30 -31.51 -5.57 2.22
N ARG A 31 -31.82 -6.30 3.29
CA ARG A 31 -31.06 -7.50 3.73
C ARG A 31 -31.04 -8.57 2.63
N ALA A 32 -32.20 -8.92 2.08
CA ALA A 32 -32.33 -9.93 1.04
C ALA A 32 -31.57 -9.53 -0.24
N ARG A 33 -31.66 -8.26 -0.65
CA ARG A 33 -30.88 -7.73 -1.80
C ARG A 33 -29.40 -7.79 -1.56
N THR A 34 -28.94 -7.38 -0.38
CA THR A 34 -27.51 -7.43 0.00
C THR A 34 -26.99 -8.88 0.01
N GLN A 35 -27.80 -9.81 0.53
CA GLN A 35 -27.43 -11.21 0.54
C GLN A 35 -27.32 -11.77 -0.90
N ARG A 36 -28.25 -11.42 -1.76
CA ARG A 36 -28.21 -11.81 -3.19
C ARG A 36 -26.97 -11.23 -3.89
N THR A 37 -26.62 -9.96 -3.64
CA THR A 37 -25.44 -9.34 -4.25
C THR A 37 -24.14 -10.02 -3.80
N ARG A 38 -24.09 -10.48 -2.56
CA ARG A 38 -22.93 -11.21 -2.02
C ARG A 38 -22.78 -12.64 -2.54
N THR A 39 -23.80 -13.18 -3.20
CA THR A 39 -23.74 -14.53 -3.79
C THR A 39 -22.86 -14.56 -5.05
N ALA A 40 -22.73 -13.45 -5.76
CA ALA A 40 -21.85 -13.31 -6.91
C ALA A 40 -20.62 -12.46 -6.52
N VAL A 41 -19.47 -13.10 -6.37
CA VAL A 41 -18.20 -12.42 -6.09
C VAL A 41 -17.57 -12.02 -7.42
N LEU A 42 -17.49 -10.70 -7.64
CA LEU A 42 -16.90 -10.14 -8.86
C LEU A 42 -15.50 -9.63 -8.58
N ALA A 43 -14.63 -9.71 -9.58
CA ALA A 43 -13.31 -9.12 -9.52
C ALA A 43 -13.39 -7.58 -9.46
N PRO A 44 -12.72 -6.90 -8.52
CA PRO A 44 -12.75 -5.44 -8.42
C PRO A 44 -11.98 -4.74 -9.54
N THR A 45 -10.97 -5.41 -10.12
CA THR A 45 -10.11 -4.88 -11.19
C THR A 45 -9.70 -5.99 -12.15
N SER A 46 -9.24 -5.60 -13.34
CA SER A 46 -8.61 -6.52 -14.30
C SER A 46 -7.15 -6.77 -13.91
N GLY A 47 -6.67 -8.00 -14.06
CA GLY A 47 -5.32 -8.37 -13.70
C GLY A 47 -5.06 -9.87 -13.74
N PHE A 48 -3.92 -10.27 -13.24
CA PHE A 48 -3.51 -11.68 -13.15
C PHE A 48 -3.92 -12.28 -11.81
N VAL A 49 -4.54 -13.47 -11.87
CA VAL A 49 -4.94 -14.20 -10.67
C VAL A 49 -3.73 -14.90 -10.06
N LYS A 50 -3.51 -14.66 -8.76
CA LYS A 50 -2.47 -15.30 -7.96
C LYS A 50 -3.12 -16.00 -6.76
N GLY A 51 -2.62 -17.18 -6.40
CA GLY A 51 -2.96 -17.84 -5.15
C GLY A 51 -4.42 -18.29 -5.01
N LEU A 52 -5.04 -18.81 -6.08
CA LEU A 52 -6.37 -19.41 -5.98
C LEU A 52 -6.34 -20.60 -4.99
N ARG A 53 -7.07 -20.46 -3.88
CA ARG A 53 -7.05 -21.45 -2.78
C ARG A 53 -7.90 -22.68 -3.02
N SER A 54 -8.88 -22.61 -3.89
CA SER A 54 -9.71 -23.76 -4.22
C SER A 54 -10.00 -23.87 -5.71
N SER A 55 -10.09 -25.09 -6.15
CA SER A 55 -10.24 -25.44 -7.58
C SER A 55 -11.52 -26.23 -7.89
N GLY A 56 -12.47 -26.33 -6.96
CA GLY A 56 -13.63 -27.21 -7.18
C GLY A 56 -14.98 -26.64 -6.73
N ALA A 57 -16.03 -27.10 -7.41
CA ALA A 57 -17.42 -26.85 -7.00
C ALA A 57 -17.70 -27.53 -5.65
N GLY A 58 -18.47 -26.84 -4.78
CA GLY A 58 -18.79 -27.34 -3.43
C GLY A 58 -17.91 -26.80 -2.32
N TRP A 59 -16.92 -25.95 -2.63
CA TRP A 59 -16.14 -25.26 -1.61
C TRP A 59 -16.95 -24.20 -0.89
N VAL A 60 -16.84 -24.17 0.43
CA VAL A 60 -17.52 -23.20 1.30
C VAL A 60 -16.48 -22.22 1.84
N VAL A 61 -16.68 -20.94 1.54
CA VAL A 61 -15.83 -19.84 1.99
C VAL A 61 -16.41 -19.23 3.26
N LYS A 62 -15.57 -19.04 4.28
CA LYS A 62 -15.96 -18.31 5.48
C LYS A 62 -15.96 -16.80 5.23
N PRO A 63 -16.81 -16.03 5.92
CA PRO A 63 -16.75 -14.58 5.85
C PRO A 63 -15.36 -14.05 6.21
N GLY A 64 -14.78 -13.19 5.33
CA GLY A 64 -13.44 -12.64 5.53
C GLY A 64 -12.28 -13.52 5.06
N GLU A 65 -12.55 -14.71 4.55
CA GLU A 65 -11.51 -15.58 4.00
C GLU A 65 -11.11 -15.13 2.58
N PRO A 66 -9.79 -14.95 2.29
CA PRO A 66 -9.34 -14.60 0.96
C PRO A 66 -9.53 -15.78 0.00
N ILE A 67 -10.21 -15.55 -1.11
CA ILE A 67 -10.48 -16.54 -2.16
C ILE A 67 -9.32 -16.61 -3.14
N LEU A 68 -8.88 -15.46 -3.62
CA LEU A 68 -7.79 -15.27 -4.58
C LEU A 68 -7.20 -13.86 -4.43
N GLU A 69 -6.03 -13.67 -4.95
CA GLU A 69 -5.35 -12.39 -5.04
C GLU A 69 -5.28 -11.96 -6.52
N ILE A 70 -5.62 -10.71 -6.81
CA ILE A 70 -5.53 -10.16 -8.16
C ILE A 70 -4.39 -9.16 -8.19
N VAL A 71 -3.43 -9.39 -9.08
CA VAL A 71 -2.35 -8.43 -9.37
C VAL A 71 -2.81 -7.59 -10.57
N PRO A 72 -3.08 -6.28 -10.40
CA PRO A 72 -3.51 -5.42 -11.49
C PRO A 72 -2.46 -5.33 -12.60
N ASP A 73 -2.88 -5.27 -13.86
CA ASP A 73 -1.96 -5.18 -15.00
C ASP A 73 -1.68 -3.73 -15.45
N LYS A 74 -2.47 -2.78 -14.93
CA LYS A 74 -2.45 -1.36 -15.33
C LYS A 74 -1.90 -0.40 -14.28
N ASP A 75 -1.58 -0.91 -13.09
CA ASP A 75 -1.07 -0.06 -12.02
C ASP A 75 0.41 0.26 -12.26
N GLU A 76 0.79 1.45 -11.81
CA GLU A 76 2.19 1.88 -11.81
C GLU A 76 3.01 0.97 -10.90
N VAL A 77 4.16 0.54 -11.40
CA VAL A 77 5.10 -0.26 -10.61
C VAL A 77 5.79 0.65 -9.59
N ILE A 78 5.62 0.33 -8.31
CA ILE A 78 6.26 1.04 -7.20
C ILE A 78 7.37 0.15 -6.65
N VAL A 79 8.52 0.73 -6.38
CA VAL A 79 9.64 0.06 -5.73
C VAL A 79 9.58 0.33 -4.23
N GLU A 80 9.48 -0.73 -3.44
CA GLU A 80 9.62 -0.65 -1.98
C GLU A 80 11.05 -1.04 -1.58
N ALA A 81 11.69 -0.19 -0.79
CA ALA A 81 13.02 -0.46 -0.25
C ALA A 81 13.06 -0.26 1.26
N ARG A 82 14.04 -0.93 1.89
CA ARG A 82 14.33 -0.84 3.32
C ARG A 82 15.51 0.10 3.52
N LEU A 83 15.29 1.17 4.26
CA LEU A 83 16.30 2.17 4.59
C LEU A 83 16.80 1.99 6.01
N SER A 84 18.12 2.04 6.19
CA SER A 84 18.71 2.04 7.52
C SER A 84 18.30 3.28 8.31
N PRO A 85 18.03 3.16 9.63
CA PRO A 85 17.76 4.32 10.49
C PRO A 85 18.87 5.38 10.48
N ALA A 86 20.12 4.98 10.29
CA ALA A 86 21.25 5.89 10.19
C ALA A 86 21.17 6.84 8.99
N ASP A 87 20.54 6.40 7.90
CA ASP A 87 20.45 7.15 6.64
C ASP A 87 19.15 7.95 6.51
N ARG A 88 18.21 7.77 7.47
CA ARG A 88 16.88 8.39 7.43
C ARG A 88 16.94 9.93 7.30
N GLY A 89 17.97 10.56 7.93
CA GLY A 89 18.13 12.01 7.91
C GLY A 89 18.47 12.59 6.53
N TYR A 90 18.94 11.78 5.60
CA TYR A 90 19.35 12.21 4.26
C TYR A 90 18.30 11.99 3.18
N VAL A 91 17.20 11.30 3.52
CA VAL A 91 16.19 10.91 2.54
C VAL A 91 14.91 11.72 2.71
N HIS A 92 14.49 12.35 1.62
CA HIS A 92 13.30 13.20 1.55
C HIS A 92 12.39 12.78 0.39
N PRO A 93 11.06 12.95 0.54
CA PRO A 93 10.14 12.80 -0.59
C PRO A 93 10.49 13.75 -1.74
N GLY A 94 10.35 13.28 -2.98
CA GLY A 94 10.75 14.03 -4.19
C GLY A 94 12.22 13.90 -4.58
N GLN A 95 13.04 13.19 -3.80
CA GLN A 95 14.44 12.98 -4.09
C GLN A 95 14.62 12.07 -5.31
N ALA A 96 15.53 12.44 -6.23
CA ALA A 96 15.86 11.63 -7.39
C ALA A 96 16.57 10.33 -6.98
N THR A 97 16.19 9.24 -7.63
CA THR A 97 16.73 7.90 -7.37
C THR A 97 17.10 7.21 -8.66
N ARG A 98 17.95 6.20 -8.54
CA ARG A 98 18.24 5.24 -9.62
C ARG A 98 17.92 3.85 -9.15
N VAL A 99 17.09 3.16 -9.91
CA VAL A 99 16.66 1.80 -9.59
C VAL A 99 17.36 0.83 -10.52
N LYS A 100 18.07 -0.13 -9.94
CA LYS A 100 18.69 -1.25 -10.61
C LYS A 100 17.85 -2.49 -10.35
N ILE A 101 17.41 -3.15 -11.39
CA ILE A 101 16.60 -4.38 -11.28
C ILE A 101 17.55 -5.58 -11.35
N SER A 102 17.53 -6.44 -10.32
CA SER A 102 18.45 -7.58 -10.23
C SER A 102 18.26 -8.62 -11.35
N ALA A 103 17.07 -8.66 -11.96
CA ALA A 103 16.77 -9.53 -13.09
C ALA A 103 17.49 -9.12 -14.39
N TYR A 104 17.99 -7.89 -14.47
CA TYR A 104 18.68 -7.34 -15.64
C TYR A 104 20.07 -6.85 -15.24
N ASP A 105 21.09 -7.24 -16.03
CA ASP A 105 22.45 -6.76 -15.79
C ASP A 105 22.53 -5.24 -16.00
N PHE A 106 22.81 -4.51 -14.90
CA PHE A 106 22.85 -3.06 -14.92
C PHE A 106 24.01 -2.50 -15.76
N LEU A 107 25.10 -3.26 -15.95
CA LEU A 107 26.20 -2.83 -16.82
C LEU A 107 25.79 -2.81 -18.30
N ARG A 108 24.87 -3.70 -18.68
CA ARG A 108 24.41 -3.84 -20.05
C ARG A 108 23.15 -3.02 -20.34
N TYR A 109 22.22 -2.96 -19.40
CA TYR A 109 20.90 -2.37 -19.60
C TYR A 109 20.71 -1.05 -18.87
N GLY A 110 21.63 -0.72 -17.94
CA GLY A 110 21.56 0.51 -17.16
C GLY A 110 20.60 0.43 -15.96
N SER A 111 20.25 1.59 -15.44
CA SER A 111 19.33 1.78 -14.32
C SER A 111 18.14 2.61 -14.78
N VAL A 112 17.01 2.46 -14.09
CA VAL A 112 15.80 3.25 -14.34
C VAL A 112 15.78 4.46 -13.41
N PRO A 113 15.58 5.68 -13.93
CA PRO A 113 15.38 6.84 -13.10
C PRO A 113 14.02 6.75 -12.37
N GLY A 114 13.98 7.31 -11.17
CA GLY A 114 12.79 7.34 -10.35
C GLY A 114 12.84 8.45 -9.32
N GLN A 115 11.79 8.59 -8.53
CA GLN A 115 11.70 9.56 -7.45
C GLN A 115 11.12 8.92 -6.20
N VAL A 116 11.64 9.32 -5.03
CA VAL A 116 11.05 8.92 -3.74
C VAL A 116 9.68 9.54 -3.59
N THR A 117 8.65 8.70 -3.50
CA THR A 117 7.26 9.15 -3.35
C THR A 117 6.89 9.25 -1.88
N LEU A 118 7.31 8.28 -1.09
CA LEU A 118 6.95 8.19 0.32
C LEU A 118 8.12 7.66 1.15
N VAL A 119 8.29 8.26 2.32
CA VAL A 119 9.19 7.78 3.36
C VAL A 119 8.35 7.54 4.60
N ALA A 120 8.37 6.33 5.14
CA ALA A 120 7.63 6.00 6.34
C ALA A 120 8.02 6.90 7.52
N ALA A 121 7.03 7.29 8.31
CA ALA A 121 7.24 8.14 9.49
C ALA A 121 7.82 7.34 10.67
N ASP A 122 7.59 6.04 10.71
CA ASP A 122 8.03 5.14 11.77
C ASP A 122 8.86 3.98 11.22
N ALA A 123 9.67 3.40 12.08
CA ALA A 123 10.52 2.27 11.74
C ALA A 123 9.80 0.95 11.95
N ASP A 124 9.77 0.13 10.91
CA ASP A 124 9.26 -1.23 10.94
C ASP A 124 10.34 -2.21 11.44
N ARG A 125 9.90 -3.35 11.99
CA ARG A 125 10.73 -4.52 12.28
C ARG A 125 10.14 -5.74 11.59
N ASP A 126 10.98 -6.65 11.17
CA ASP A 126 10.50 -7.90 10.60
C ASP A 126 9.93 -8.80 11.71
N PRO A 127 8.62 -9.11 11.70
CA PRO A 127 7.99 -9.88 12.78
C PRO A 127 8.49 -11.32 12.87
N ASN A 128 9.13 -11.82 11.81
CA ASN A 128 9.61 -13.20 11.75
C ASN A 128 11.03 -13.39 12.29
N LEU A 129 11.78 -12.30 12.52
CA LEU A 129 13.11 -12.33 13.07
C LEU A 129 13.16 -11.50 14.36
N ALA A 130 13.29 -12.18 15.49
CA ALA A 130 13.33 -11.54 16.81
C ALA A 130 14.46 -10.51 16.97
N ASP A 131 15.54 -10.64 16.20
CA ASP A 131 16.76 -9.82 16.25
C ASP A 131 16.97 -8.98 14.98
N SER A 132 15.92 -8.74 14.17
CA SER A 132 16.06 -7.94 12.95
C SER A 132 16.28 -6.47 13.28
N PRO A 133 17.24 -5.80 12.60
CA PRO A 133 17.40 -4.37 12.71
C PRO A 133 16.13 -3.66 12.25
N SER A 134 15.76 -2.58 12.92
CA SER A 134 14.67 -1.71 12.47
C SER A 134 15.05 -1.04 11.15
N TYR A 135 14.08 -0.83 10.28
CA TYR A 135 14.24 -0.18 8.99
C TYR A 135 13.08 0.77 8.70
N PHE A 136 13.32 1.81 7.94
CA PHE A 136 12.28 2.66 7.41
C PHE A 136 11.88 2.17 6.01
N ARG A 137 10.57 2.07 5.78
CA ARG A 137 10.05 1.75 4.46
C ARG A 137 10.04 3.00 3.59
N ILE A 138 10.64 2.90 2.41
CA ILE A 138 10.57 3.94 1.40
C ILE A 138 9.91 3.39 0.15
N GLN A 139 9.14 4.25 -0.53
CA GLN A 139 8.53 3.94 -1.81
C GLN A 139 9.05 4.92 -2.84
N ALA A 140 9.42 4.39 -3.99
CA ALA A 140 9.86 5.17 -5.13
C ALA A 140 9.03 4.80 -6.36
N SER A 141 8.60 5.82 -7.10
CA SER A 141 7.99 5.67 -8.41
C SER A 141 9.07 5.57 -9.48
N LEU A 142 8.79 4.81 -10.54
CA LEU A 142 9.63 4.70 -11.71
C LEU A 142 9.12 5.62 -12.80
N GLU A 143 10.02 6.29 -13.52
CA GLU A 143 9.62 7.12 -14.69
C GLU A 143 9.20 6.26 -15.88
N GLN A 144 9.72 5.03 -15.97
CA GLN A 144 9.41 4.12 -17.07
C GLN A 144 9.32 2.67 -16.57
N PRO A 145 8.37 1.87 -17.09
CA PRO A 145 8.18 0.48 -16.68
C PRO A 145 9.07 -0.54 -17.41
N TRP A 146 10.22 -0.11 -17.95
CA TRP A 146 11.20 -0.97 -18.64
C TRP A 146 12.63 -0.53 -18.36
N VAL A 147 13.57 -1.48 -18.51
CA VAL A 147 15.00 -1.26 -18.29
C VAL A 147 15.74 -1.25 -19.62
N GLY A 148 16.30 -0.11 -20.02
CA GLY A 148 17.10 0.08 -21.22
C GLY A 148 16.32 -0.08 -22.53
N ARG A 149 15.74 -1.26 -22.78
CA ARG A 149 14.92 -1.56 -23.98
C ARG A 149 13.47 -1.79 -23.58
N THR A 150 12.55 -1.40 -24.43
CA THR A 150 11.10 -1.55 -24.23
C THR A 150 10.64 -3.00 -24.04
N ASP A 151 11.43 -3.96 -24.49
CA ASP A 151 11.16 -5.40 -24.34
C ASP A 151 11.40 -5.88 -22.90
N ASN A 152 12.27 -5.20 -22.14
CA ASN A 152 12.63 -5.55 -20.76
C ASN A 152 11.68 -4.92 -19.77
N ARG A 153 10.45 -5.40 -19.74
CA ARG A 153 9.43 -4.89 -18.82
C ARG A 153 9.73 -5.27 -17.37
N ILE A 154 9.50 -4.32 -16.49
CA ILE A 154 9.55 -4.54 -15.03
C ILE A 154 8.20 -5.10 -14.60
N THR A 155 8.23 -6.22 -13.87
CA THR A 155 7.04 -6.87 -13.33
C THR A 155 7.09 -6.90 -11.82
N THR A 156 5.92 -6.94 -11.20
CA THR A 156 5.80 -7.07 -9.74
C THR A 156 6.48 -8.33 -9.23
N GLY A 157 7.14 -8.24 -8.08
CA GLY A 157 7.89 -9.35 -7.49
C GLY A 157 9.36 -9.45 -7.91
N MET A 158 9.85 -8.57 -8.80
CA MET A 158 11.28 -8.46 -9.08
C MET A 158 12.03 -7.80 -7.93
N GLN A 159 13.25 -8.26 -7.66
CA GLN A 159 14.14 -7.61 -6.70
C GLN A 159 14.80 -6.39 -7.36
N ALA A 160 14.90 -5.31 -6.59
CA ALA A 160 15.50 -4.07 -7.04
C ALA A 160 16.45 -3.50 -5.97
N GLU A 161 17.49 -2.82 -6.42
CA GLU A 161 18.37 -2.01 -5.60
C GLU A 161 18.08 -0.53 -5.88
N LEU A 162 17.86 0.25 -4.83
CA LEU A 162 17.53 1.66 -4.92
C LEU A 162 18.73 2.52 -4.51
N ASP A 163 19.32 3.20 -5.46
CA ASP A 163 20.37 4.18 -5.22
C ASP A 163 19.74 5.57 -5.00
N LEU A 164 19.98 6.16 -3.85
CA LEU A 164 19.52 7.49 -3.50
C LEU A 164 20.58 8.53 -3.86
N LEU A 165 20.20 9.55 -4.63
CA LEU A 165 21.12 10.62 -5.02
C LEU A 165 21.11 11.71 -3.93
N LEU A 166 22.15 11.74 -3.11
CA LEU A 166 22.27 12.67 -1.96
C LEU A 166 22.74 14.08 -2.35
N GLY A 167 22.87 14.39 -3.64
CA GLY A 167 23.36 15.67 -4.13
C GLY A 167 24.87 15.68 -4.42
N HIS A 168 25.41 16.88 -4.66
CA HIS A 168 26.82 17.07 -4.98
C HIS A 168 27.51 17.84 -3.86
N GLU A 169 28.46 17.20 -3.19
CA GLU A 169 29.37 17.89 -2.29
C GLU A 169 30.66 18.23 -3.04
N PRO A 170 31.24 19.45 -2.90
CA PRO A 170 32.53 19.77 -3.49
C PRO A 170 33.62 18.92 -2.86
N PHE A 171 34.53 18.41 -3.69
CA PHE A 171 35.60 17.49 -3.32
C PHE A 171 36.47 18.00 -2.16
N ILE A 172 36.61 19.31 -2.03
CA ILE A 172 37.41 19.94 -0.94
C ILE A 172 36.87 19.63 0.45
N TRP A 173 35.54 19.50 0.61
CA TRP A 173 34.90 19.13 1.86
C TRP A 173 35.23 17.70 2.28
N TYR A 174 35.35 16.80 1.30
CA TYR A 174 35.75 15.43 1.56
C TYR A 174 37.18 15.33 2.12
N LEU A 175 38.08 16.18 1.64
CA LEU A 175 39.47 16.23 2.11
C LEU A 175 39.59 16.92 3.46
N LEU A 176 38.75 17.91 3.76
CA LEU A 176 38.79 18.67 5.01
C LEU A 176 38.05 17.98 6.17
N ARG A 177 37.10 17.12 5.87
CA ARG A 177 36.27 16.40 6.87
C ARG A 177 37.07 15.70 7.98
N PRO A 178 38.14 14.91 7.71
CA PRO A 178 38.91 14.27 8.74
C PRO A 178 39.67 15.26 9.63
N VAL A 179 40.15 16.37 9.06
CA VAL A 179 40.89 17.41 9.82
C VAL A 179 39.95 18.15 10.77
N LEU A 180 38.77 18.51 10.32
CA LEU A 180 37.74 19.18 11.13
C LEU A 180 37.21 18.27 12.25
N ARG A 181 37.10 16.96 11.98
CA ARG A 181 36.67 15.99 12.97
C ARG A 181 37.64 15.81 14.11
N ILE A 182 38.95 15.76 13.80
CA ILE A 182 40.02 15.70 14.81
C ILE A 182 40.00 16.96 15.70
N GLN A 183 39.75 18.13 15.12
CA GLN A 183 39.66 19.37 15.87
C GLN A 183 38.46 19.40 16.83
N SER A 184 37.29 18.89 16.42
CA SER A 184 36.10 18.85 17.26
C SER A 184 36.15 17.83 18.39
N GLU A 185 36.91 16.75 18.23
CA GLU A 185 37.09 15.70 19.23
C GLU A 185 38.25 16.03 20.19
N ALA A 186 39.28 16.73 19.73
CA ALA A 186 40.46 17.09 20.55
C ALA A 186 40.22 18.17 21.63
N PHE A 187 39.13 18.94 21.51
CA PHE A 187 38.74 19.98 22.48
C PHE A 187 37.54 19.60 23.35
N ARG A 188 37.14 18.34 23.39
CA ARG A 188 36.14 17.82 24.32
C ARG A 188 36.87 17.09 25.43
N GLU A 189 37.21 17.82 26.47
CA GLU A 189 37.54 17.20 27.76
C GLU A 189 36.24 16.68 28.41
N PRO A 190 36.30 15.54 29.14
CA PRO A 190 35.18 14.90 29.80
C PRO A 190 34.57 15.76 30.92
#